data_7494324565ecabfa2bf3a6c920518fdc
#
_entry.id   7494324565ecabfa2bf3a6c920518fdc
#
_cell.length_a   1.000
_cell.length_b   1.000
_cell.length_c   1.000
_cell.angle_alpha   90.00
_cell.angle_beta   90.00
_cell.angle_gamma   90.00
#
_symmetry.space_group_name_H-M   'P 1'
#
loop_
_entity.id
_entity.type
_entity.pdbx_description
1 polymer ?
#
loop_
_entity_poly.entity_id
_entity_poly.type
_entity_poly.pdbx_seq_one_letter_code
_entity_poly.pdbx_strand_id
1 'polypeptide(L)'
;MMSDALRAVILGIVEGVTEFLPVSSTGHLLLAERFFDLGEGNFWKSFAVLIQLGAILAIVAIYFVKLWRIALGMFSNPGDRRFVIGVLVAFLPAAVIGAAAGGYIKAYLFNPWVVCFSLIVGGAILLWVDQLDLKPHEYDATTFPLPMYLAIGFAQCLAMIPGVSRSGASIVAAMLLGADKRAAAEFSFFLAIPTMIGAFVYDLYKNRADMTTDHAGIIAIGFVVSFVTAIIVVKTFLSYVTRHGFTLFAWWRVIVGTLGLIALAMGR
;
A
#
# COMPACT_ATOMS: atom_id res chain seq x y z
N MET A 1 -16.85 23.68 -11.87
CA MET A 1 -15.56 22.99 -11.59
C MET A 1 -15.50 22.65 -10.13
N MET A 2 -14.98 21.48 -9.80
CA MET A 2 -14.76 21.06 -8.41
C MET A 2 -13.58 21.84 -7.82
N SER A 3 -13.71 22.32 -6.55
CA SER A 3 -12.59 23.03 -5.90
C SER A 3 -11.43 22.08 -5.57
N ASP A 4 -10.19 22.57 -5.54
CA ASP A 4 -9.03 21.76 -5.22
C ASP A 4 -9.08 21.18 -3.80
N ALA A 5 -9.71 21.92 -2.87
CA ALA A 5 -9.97 21.40 -1.52
C ALA A 5 -10.87 20.14 -1.55
N LEU A 6 -11.93 20.14 -2.37
CA LEU A 6 -12.81 18.97 -2.49
C LEU A 6 -12.09 17.79 -3.16
N ARG A 7 -11.27 18.07 -4.19
CA ARG A 7 -10.38 17.05 -4.80
C ARG A 7 -9.44 16.43 -3.75
N ALA A 8 -8.81 17.28 -2.94
CA ALA A 8 -7.90 16.83 -1.86
C ALA A 8 -8.62 15.94 -0.83
N VAL A 9 -9.86 16.29 -0.46
CA VAL A 9 -10.67 15.45 0.45
C VAL A 9 -10.97 14.11 -0.19
N ILE A 10 -11.42 14.08 -1.44
CA ILE A 10 -11.77 12.82 -2.13
C ILE A 10 -10.53 11.94 -2.29
N LEU A 11 -9.41 12.49 -2.78
CA LEU A 11 -8.16 11.74 -2.92
C LEU A 11 -7.61 11.26 -1.58
N GLY A 12 -7.72 12.06 -0.51
CA GLY A 12 -7.37 11.66 0.85
C GLY A 12 -8.23 10.50 1.37
N ILE A 13 -9.54 10.49 1.08
CA ILE A 13 -10.42 9.36 1.40
C ILE A 13 -10.02 8.13 0.59
N VAL A 14 -9.82 8.25 -0.72
CA VAL A 14 -9.39 7.15 -1.58
C VAL A 14 -8.10 6.54 -1.07
N GLU A 15 -7.11 7.35 -0.77
CA GLU A 15 -5.81 6.89 -0.22
C GLU A 15 -6.01 6.17 1.12
N GLY A 16 -6.65 6.81 2.09
CA GLY A 16 -6.84 6.26 3.42
C GLY A 16 -7.67 4.97 3.44
N VAL A 17 -8.63 4.82 2.50
CA VAL A 17 -9.40 3.57 2.34
C VAL A 17 -8.54 2.49 1.69
N THR A 18 -7.80 2.80 0.66
CA THR A 18 -7.25 1.78 -0.24
C THR A 18 -5.81 1.38 0.07
N GLU A 19 -5.05 2.16 0.86
CA GLU A 19 -3.63 1.92 1.09
C GLU A 19 -3.35 0.60 1.81
N PHE A 20 -4.13 0.29 2.83
CA PHE A 20 -3.92 -0.92 3.64
C PHE A 20 -4.79 -2.10 3.20
N LEU A 21 -5.83 -1.84 2.45
CA LEU A 21 -6.65 -2.87 1.83
C LEU A 21 -5.92 -3.48 0.61
N PRO A 22 -6.12 -4.76 0.31
CA PRO A 22 -5.47 -5.39 -0.84
C PRO A 22 -6.12 -5.00 -2.19
N VAL A 23 -6.37 -3.67 -2.40
CA VAL A 23 -7.09 -3.15 -3.58
C VAL A 23 -6.26 -2.21 -4.46
N SER A 24 -5.03 -1.84 -4.06
CA SER A 24 -4.12 -0.93 -4.77
C SER A 24 -4.51 0.56 -4.73
N SER A 25 -4.02 1.29 -3.74
CA SER A 25 -4.19 2.74 -3.62
C SER A 25 -3.65 3.49 -4.85
N THR A 26 -2.43 3.15 -5.30
CA THR A 26 -1.85 3.75 -6.50
C THR A 26 -2.74 3.56 -7.74
N GLY A 27 -3.34 2.39 -7.91
CA GLY A 27 -4.27 2.15 -9.01
C GLY A 27 -5.51 3.05 -8.93
N HIS A 28 -6.11 3.16 -7.74
CA HIS A 28 -7.29 3.99 -7.52
C HIS A 28 -6.99 5.48 -7.67
N LEU A 29 -5.84 5.95 -7.15
CA LEU A 29 -5.43 7.34 -7.31
C LEU A 29 -5.20 7.70 -8.78
N LEU A 30 -4.47 6.87 -9.55
CA LEU A 30 -4.25 7.09 -10.98
C LEU A 30 -5.57 7.16 -11.78
N LEU A 31 -6.53 6.29 -11.47
CA LEU A 31 -7.86 6.34 -12.09
C LEU A 31 -8.65 7.58 -11.66
N ALA A 32 -8.59 7.95 -10.38
CA ALA A 32 -9.25 9.15 -9.86
C ALA A 32 -8.64 10.44 -10.42
N GLU A 33 -7.31 10.53 -10.52
CA GLU A 33 -6.60 11.66 -11.14
C GLU A 33 -7.03 11.85 -12.59
N ARG A 34 -7.14 10.75 -13.36
CA ARG A 34 -7.64 10.79 -14.72
C ARG A 34 -9.11 11.20 -14.78
N PHE A 35 -9.97 10.65 -13.93
CA PHE A 35 -11.40 11.00 -13.88
C PHE A 35 -11.64 12.47 -13.55
N PHE A 36 -10.82 13.06 -12.68
CA PHE A 36 -10.90 14.47 -12.32
C PHE A 36 -10.19 15.40 -13.30
N ASP A 37 -9.54 14.85 -14.32
CA ASP A 37 -8.73 15.60 -15.30
C ASP A 37 -7.74 16.54 -14.59
N LEU A 38 -6.97 15.98 -13.63
CA LEU A 38 -6.04 16.78 -12.81
C LEU A 38 -4.80 17.22 -13.57
N GLY A 39 -4.66 16.78 -14.83
CA GLY A 39 -3.53 17.09 -15.68
C GLY A 39 -2.23 16.40 -15.24
N GLU A 40 -1.19 16.54 -16.06
CA GLU A 40 0.14 15.96 -15.78
C GLU A 40 0.99 16.83 -14.83
N GLY A 41 0.38 17.74 -14.09
CA GLY A 41 1.07 18.67 -13.20
C GLY A 41 1.85 17.97 -12.08
N ASN A 42 3.07 18.41 -11.81
CA ASN A 42 3.93 17.87 -10.75
C ASN A 42 3.30 17.96 -9.36
N PHE A 43 2.38 18.92 -9.14
CA PHE A 43 1.69 19.12 -7.87
C PHE A 43 0.88 17.88 -7.43
N TRP A 44 -0.02 17.35 -8.27
CA TRP A 44 -0.88 16.22 -7.89
C TRP A 44 -0.08 14.92 -7.71
N LYS A 45 1.01 14.74 -8.46
CA LYS A 45 1.95 13.62 -8.24
C LYS A 45 2.62 13.69 -6.88
N SER A 46 3.10 14.87 -6.48
CA SER A 46 3.68 15.09 -5.16
C SER A 46 2.62 15.00 -4.05
N PHE A 47 1.40 15.51 -4.31
CA PHE A 47 0.27 15.40 -3.41
C PHE A 47 -0.06 13.95 -3.08
N ALA A 48 -0.15 13.06 -4.09
CA ALA A 48 -0.40 11.65 -3.89
C ALA A 48 0.63 10.99 -2.95
N VAL A 49 1.92 11.32 -3.11
CA VAL A 49 2.98 10.81 -2.21
C VAL A 49 2.85 11.36 -0.80
N LEU A 50 2.45 12.62 -0.65
CA LEU A 50 2.32 13.27 0.66
C LEU A 50 1.12 12.74 1.46
N ILE A 51 -0.01 12.47 0.80
CA ILE A 51 -1.18 11.90 1.49
C ILE A 51 -0.95 10.44 1.93
N GLN A 52 -0.08 9.70 1.23
CA GLN A 52 0.37 8.37 1.66
C GLN A 52 1.04 8.41 3.04
N LEU A 53 1.82 9.46 3.35
CA LEU A 53 2.39 9.63 4.69
C LEU A 53 1.32 9.77 5.77
N GLY A 54 0.19 10.41 5.45
CA GLY A 54 -0.97 10.47 6.34
C GLY A 54 -1.46 9.06 6.68
N ALA A 55 -1.64 8.21 5.67
CA ALA A 55 -2.05 6.82 5.88
C ALA A 55 -1.02 6.03 6.72
N ILE A 56 0.29 6.19 6.46
CA ILE A 56 1.33 5.48 7.24
C ILE A 56 1.35 5.91 8.69
N LEU A 57 1.20 7.21 8.95
CA LEU A 57 1.14 7.71 10.32
C LEU A 57 -0.05 7.13 11.09
N ALA A 58 -1.13 6.75 10.42
CA ALA A 58 -2.24 6.03 11.05
C ALA A 58 -1.80 4.68 11.62
N ILE A 59 -0.98 3.90 10.87
CA ILE A 59 -0.41 2.66 11.39
C ILE A 59 0.51 2.93 12.57
N VAL A 60 1.39 3.91 12.46
CA VAL A 60 2.30 4.28 13.55
C VAL A 60 1.50 4.69 14.80
N ALA A 61 0.42 5.44 14.64
CA ALA A 61 -0.43 5.86 15.75
C ALA A 61 -1.19 4.69 16.39
N ILE A 62 -1.78 3.80 15.59
CA ILE A 62 -2.54 2.62 16.07
C ILE A 62 -1.61 1.66 16.82
N TYR A 63 -0.43 1.40 16.28
CA TYR A 63 0.54 0.45 16.83
C TYR A 63 1.64 1.11 17.63
N PHE A 64 1.49 2.39 18.03
CA PHE A 64 2.55 3.16 18.67
C PHE A 64 3.17 2.45 19.88
N VAL A 65 2.36 1.96 20.79
CA VAL A 65 2.85 1.26 22.00
C VAL A 65 3.61 -0.02 21.64
N LYS A 66 3.09 -0.81 20.68
CA LYS A 66 3.73 -2.05 20.21
C LYS A 66 5.06 -1.73 19.53
N LEU A 67 5.08 -0.76 18.61
CA LEU A 67 6.29 -0.34 17.89
C LEU A 67 7.34 0.25 18.82
N TRP A 68 6.93 1.10 19.78
CA TRP A 68 7.83 1.68 20.76
C TRP A 68 8.47 0.63 21.65
N ARG A 69 7.67 -0.34 22.14
CA ARG A 69 8.17 -1.47 22.93
C ARG A 69 9.19 -2.30 22.13
N ILE A 70 8.89 -2.61 20.88
CA ILE A 70 9.79 -3.38 19.99
C ILE A 70 11.08 -2.57 19.73
N ALA A 71 10.98 -1.27 19.47
CA ALA A 71 12.14 -0.40 19.24
C ALA A 71 13.08 -0.33 20.44
N LEU A 72 12.54 -0.28 21.65
CA LEU A 72 13.37 -0.36 22.85
C LEU A 72 13.87 -1.78 23.14
N GLY A 73 13.01 -2.79 22.90
CA GLY A 73 13.32 -4.20 23.14
C GLY A 73 14.37 -4.77 22.20
N MET A 74 14.55 -4.21 21.00
CA MET A 74 15.52 -4.74 20.02
C MET A 74 16.96 -4.84 20.54
N PHE A 75 17.32 -4.06 21.56
CA PHE A 75 18.65 -4.07 22.17
C PHE A 75 18.81 -5.13 23.26
N SER A 76 17.71 -5.59 23.88
CA SER A 76 17.72 -6.52 25.01
C SER A 76 16.97 -7.83 24.77
N ASN A 77 15.97 -7.84 23.87
CA ASN A 77 15.11 -8.98 23.59
C ASN A 77 15.44 -9.57 22.20
N PRO A 78 15.90 -10.84 22.11
CA PRO A 78 16.20 -11.48 20.83
C PRO A 78 14.99 -11.58 19.88
N GLY A 79 13.77 -11.73 20.42
CA GLY A 79 12.53 -11.78 19.63
C GLY A 79 12.25 -10.45 18.94
N ASP A 80 12.27 -9.34 19.69
CA ASP A 80 12.04 -7.99 19.13
C ASP A 80 13.12 -7.64 18.09
N ARG A 81 14.39 -7.97 18.37
CA ARG A 81 15.49 -7.79 17.40
C ARG A 81 15.29 -8.58 16.13
N ARG A 82 14.85 -9.87 16.24
CA ARG A 82 14.57 -10.72 15.08
C ARG A 82 13.45 -10.13 14.22
N PHE A 83 12.41 -9.62 14.84
CA PHE A 83 11.31 -8.97 14.13
C PHE A 83 11.76 -7.71 13.37
N VAL A 84 12.52 -6.81 14.02
CA VAL A 84 13.06 -5.61 13.36
C VAL A 84 13.93 -5.98 12.17
N ILE A 85 14.85 -6.96 12.34
CA ILE A 85 15.69 -7.48 11.26
C ILE A 85 14.80 -8.09 10.16
N GLY A 86 13.76 -8.84 10.51
CA GLY A 86 12.81 -9.43 9.56
C GLY A 86 12.10 -8.38 8.70
N VAL A 87 11.60 -7.31 9.31
CA VAL A 87 10.97 -6.19 8.59
C VAL A 87 11.97 -5.50 7.64
N LEU A 88 13.20 -5.27 8.10
CA LEU A 88 14.26 -4.67 7.26
C LEU A 88 14.66 -5.58 6.11
N VAL A 89 14.80 -6.89 6.36
CA VAL A 89 15.11 -7.90 5.33
C VAL A 89 13.98 -7.98 4.30
N ALA A 90 12.71 -7.89 4.72
CA ALA A 90 11.57 -7.84 3.81
C ALA A 90 11.51 -6.53 3.00
N PHE A 91 12.00 -5.42 3.55
CA PHE A 91 12.08 -4.14 2.86
C PHE A 91 13.18 -4.09 1.78
N LEU A 92 14.32 -4.73 2.03
CA LEU A 92 15.53 -4.61 1.21
C LEU A 92 15.33 -4.90 -0.29
N PRO A 93 14.67 -6.01 -0.72
CA PRO A 93 14.46 -6.28 -2.15
C PRO A 93 13.77 -5.13 -2.86
N ALA A 94 12.70 -4.58 -2.25
CA ALA A 94 11.97 -3.47 -2.82
C ALA A 94 12.80 -2.17 -2.85
N ALA A 95 13.60 -1.91 -1.83
CA ALA A 95 14.49 -0.75 -1.80
C ALA A 95 15.54 -0.81 -2.92
N VAL A 96 16.21 -1.97 -3.08
CA VAL A 96 17.25 -2.17 -4.10
C VAL A 96 16.66 -2.08 -5.52
N ILE A 97 15.58 -2.82 -5.79
CA ILE A 97 14.96 -2.84 -7.13
C ILE A 97 14.33 -1.48 -7.44
N GLY A 98 13.67 -0.84 -6.47
CA GLY A 98 13.07 0.47 -6.63
C GLY A 98 14.11 1.56 -6.93
N ALA A 99 15.25 1.55 -6.23
CA ALA A 99 16.33 2.48 -6.49
C ALA A 99 17.01 2.25 -7.86
N ALA A 100 17.22 0.98 -8.24
CA ALA A 100 17.90 0.62 -9.49
C ALA A 100 17.00 0.76 -10.73
N ALA A 101 15.74 0.34 -10.65
CA ALA A 101 14.84 0.21 -11.78
C ALA A 101 13.60 1.14 -11.72
N GLY A 102 13.43 1.94 -10.66
CA GLY A 102 12.23 2.76 -10.46
C GLY A 102 11.92 3.73 -11.59
N GLY A 103 12.95 4.30 -12.24
CA GLY A 103 12.78 5.16 -13.40
C GLY A 103 12.17 4.42 -14.61
N TYR A 104 12.67 3.23 -14.91
CA TYR A 104 12.16 2.38 -15.98
C TYR A 104 10.72 1.90 -15.66
N ILE A 105 10.49 1.50 -14.43
CA ILE A 105 9.16 1.05 -13.96
C ILE A 105 8.13 2.18 -14.15
N LYS A 106 8.46 3.41 -13.69
CA LYS A 106 7.58 4.57 -13.87
C LYS A 106 7.34 4.88 -15.35
N ALA A 107 8.38 4.82 -16.20
CA ALA A 107 8.27 5.18 -17.62
C ALA A 107 7.40 4.20 -18.43
N TYR A 108 7.46 2.90 -18.15
CA TYR A 108 6.80 1.88 -18.97
C TYR A 108 5.52 1.32 -18.39
N LEU A 109 5.41 1.26 -17.04
CA LEU A 109 4.29 0.58 -16.39
C LEU A 109 3.23 1.53 -15.82
N PHE A 110 3.55 2.81 -15.60
CA PHE A 110 2.58 3.77 -15.03
C PHE A 110 1.64 4.29 -16.10
N ASN A 111 0.77 3.42 -16.60
CA ASN A 111 -0.31 3.79 -17.50
C ASN A 111 -1.62 3.12 -17.08
N PRO A 112 -2.80 3.71 -17.42
CA PRO A 112 -4.11 3.20 -16.97
C PRO A 112 -4.43 1.77 -17.44
N TRP A 113 -3.92 1.32 -18.59
CA TRP A 113 -4.14 -0.05 -19.08
C TRP A 113 -3.47 -1.06 -18.18
N VAL A 114 -2.19 -0.83 -17.82
CA VAL A 114 -1.44 -1.70 -16.89
C VAL A 114 -2.14 -1.74 -15.54
N VAL A 115 -2.61 -0.60 -15.03
CA VAL A 115 -3.37 -0.52 -13.76
C VAL A 115 -4.60 -1.43 -13.81
N CYS A 116 -5.43 -1.30 -14.84
CA CYS A 116 -6.68 -2.07 -14.95
C CYS A 116 -6.42 -3.58 -15.08
N PHE A 117 -5.47 -3.99 -15.93
CA PHE A 117 -5.07 -5.39 -16.03
C PHE A 117 -4.51 -5.94 -14.71
N SER A 118 -3.65 -5.19 -14.04
CA SER A 118 -3.07 -5.60 -12.76
C SER A 118 -4.13 -5.70 -11.65
N LEU A 119 -5.14 -4.83 -11.66
CA LEU A 119 -6.27 -4.93 -10.75
C LEU A 119 -7.04 -6.24 -10.97
N ILE A 120 -7.37 -6.58 -12.21
CA ILE A 120 -8.11 -7.81 -12.54
C ILE A 120 -7.29 -9.04 -12.17
N VAL A 121 -6.05 -9.12 -12.64
CA VAL A 121 -5.18 -10.28 -12.36
C VAL A 121 -4.93 -10.44 -10.87
N GLY A 122 -4.60 -9.36 -10.17
CA GLY A 122 -4.38 -9.42 -8.74
C GLY A 122 -5.68 -9.69 -7.95
N GLY A 123 -6.85 -9.29 -8.46
CA GLY A 123 -8.15 -9.68 -7.92
C GLY A 123 -8.39 -11.19 -8.08
N ALA A 124 -8.12 -11.75 -9.26
CA ALA A 124 -8.25 -13.18 -9.51
C ALA A 124 -7.30 -14.02 -8.63
N ILE A 125 -6.04 -13.58 -8.46
CA ILE A 125 -5.07 -14.24 -7.56
C ILE A 125 -5.57 -14.19 -6.11
N LEU A 126 -6.08 -13.05 -5.66
CA LEU A 126 -6.59 -12.90 -4.30
C LEU A 126 -7.82 -13.78 -4.04
N LEU A 127 -8.74 -13.90 -5.03
CA LEU A 127 -9.88 -14.84 -4.97
C LEU A 127 -9.40 -16.28 -4.87
N TRP A 128 -8.47 -16.66 -5.72
CA TRP A 128 -7.91 -18.00 -5.72
C TRP A 128 -7.29 -18.36 -4.37
N VAL A 129 -6.42 -17.49 -3.84
CA VAL A 129 -5.74 -17.75 -2.56
C VAL A 129 -6.72 -17.75 -1.39
N ASP A 130 -7.75 -16.89 -1.40
CA ASP A 130 -8.76 -16.84 -0.33
C ASP A 130 -9.63 -18.09 -0.27
N GLN A 131 -9.75 -18.83 -1.39
CA GLN A 131 -10.51 -20.08 -1.50
C GLN A 131 -9.67 -21.35 -1.22
N LEU A 132 -8.35 -21.23 -1.14
CA LEU A 132 -7.50 -22.35 -0.79
C LEU A 132 -7.73 -22.78 0.65
N ASP A 133 -7.77 -24.10 0.89
CA ASP A 133 -7.77 -24.68 2.25
C ASP A 133 -6.34 -24.63 2.82
N LEU A 134 -5.86 -23.41 3.06
CA LEU A 134 -4.57 -23.17 3.66
C LEU A 134 -4.62 -23.57 5.14
N LYS A 135 -3.61 -24.36 5.58
CA LYS A 135 -3.44 -24.73 6.99
C LYS A 135 -2.40 -23.81 7.62
N PRO A 136 -2.83 -22.69 8.23
CA PRO A 136 -1.91 -21.73 8.80
C PRO A 136 -1.19 -22.34 10.01
N HIS A 137 0.08 -21.97 10.18
CA HIS A 137 0.91 -22.35 11.31
C HIS A 137 1.68 -21.16 11.91
N GLU A 138 1.56 -19.97 11.27
CA GLU A 138 2.12 -18.71 11.74
C GLU A 138 0.99 -17.73 12.07
N TYR A 139 0.77 -17.46 13.36
CA TYR A 139 -0.35 -16.65 13.87
C TYR A 139 0.07 -15.30 14.42
N ASP A 140 1.37 -15.03 14.56
CA ASP A 140 1.92 -13.75 15.03
C ASP A 140 2.93 -13.20 14.02
N ALA A 141 2.61 -12.03 13.45
CA ALA A 141 3.46 -11.32 12.50
C ALA A 141 4.88 -11.02 13.03
N THR A 142 5.07 -11.01 14.35
CA THR A 142 6.37 -10.70 14.97
C THR A 142 7.29 -11.92 15.12
N THR A 143 6.79 -13.12 14.85
CA THR A 143 7.51 -14.38 15.07
C THR A 143 7.85 -15.14 13.80
N PHE A 144 7.53 -14.62 12.63
CA PHE A 144 7.83 -15.28 11.35
C PHE A 144 9.29 -15.67 11.22
N PRO A 145 9.61 -16.80 10.56
CA PRO A 145 10.98 -17.21 10.28
C PRO A 145 11.63 -16.23 9.27
N LEU A 146 12.94 -16.00 9.42
CA LEU A 146 13.67 -15.03 8.57
C LEU A 146 13.52 -15.29 7.05
N PRO A 147 13.55 -16.55 6.56
CA PRO A 147 13.29 -16.84 5.14
C PRO A 147 11.89 -16.39 4.68
N MET A 148 10.89 -16.46 5.55
CA MET A 148 9.53 -16.01 5.24
C MET A 148 9.48 -14.48 5.07
N TYR A 149 10.12 -13.71 5.95
CA TYR A 149 10.25 -12.27 5.78
C TYR A 149 10.89 -11.91 4.44
N LEU A 150 11.98 -12.58 4.06
CA LEU A 150 12.68 -12.36 2.79
C LEU A 150 11.79 -12.70 1.59
N ALA A 151 11.09 -13.84 1.62
CA ALA A 151 10.19 -14.27 0.55
C ALA A 151 9.03 -13.29 0.36
N ILE A 152 8.42 -12.79 1.45
CA ILE A 152 7.40 -11.73 1.39
C ILE A 152 8.00 -10.46 0.79
N GLY A 153 9.25 -10.12 1.12
CA GLY A 153 9.96 -8.97 0.57
C GLY A 153 10.15 -9.05 -0.94
N PHE A 154 10.50 -10.21 -1.47
CA PHE A 154 10.55 -10.41 -2.93
C PHE A 154 9.16 -10.34 -3.57
N ALA A 155 8.14 -10.94 -2.96
CA ALA A 155 6.78 -10.89 -3.46
C ALA A 155 6.23 -9.45 -3.51
N GLN A 156 6.54 -8.61 -2.52
CA GLN A 156 6.13 -7.21 -2.53
C GLN A 156 6.75 -6.41 -3.69
N CYS A 157 7.89 -6.86 -4.29
CA CYS A 157 8.45 -6.20 -5.46
C CYS A 157 7.50 -6.20 -6.66
N LEU A 158 6.58 -7.17 -6.75
CA LEU A 158 5.52 -7.18 -7.76
C LEU A 158 4.62 -5.95 -7.66
N ALA A 159 4.50 -5.36 -6.48
CA ALA A 159 3.70 -4.15 -6.27
C ALA A 159 4.31 -2.87 -6.86
N MET A 160 5.52 -2.93 -7.40
CA MET A 160 6.06 -1.85 -8.22
C MET A 160 5.30 -1.71 -9.54
N ILE A 161 4.60 -2.75 -9.99
CA ILE A 161 3.64 -2.69 -11.09
C ILE A 161 2.37 -2.02 -10.55
N PRO A 162 1.97 -0.85 -11.08
CA PRO A 162 0.79 -0.16 -10.57
C PRO A 162 -0.47 -1.01 -10.79
N GLY A 163 -1.35 -1.03 -9.79
CA GLY A 163 -2.52 -1.91 -9.79
C GLY A 163 -2.33 -3.25 -9.06
N VAL A 164 -1.09 -3.73 -8.86
CA VAL A 164 -0.83 -5.01 -8.15
C VAL A 164 -1.22 -4.92 -6.66
N SER A 165 -1.01 -3.81 -6.00
CA SER A 165 -1.18 -3.60 -4.56
C SER A 165 -0.02 -4.15 -3.71
N ARG A 166 0.66 -3.28 -2.98
CA ARG A 166 1.71 -3.63 -2.02
C ARG A 166 1.15 -4.52 -0.90
N SER A 167 0.03 -4.10 -0.31
CA SER A 167 -0.66 -4.88 0.72
C SER A 167 -1.16 -6.22 0.16
N GLY A 168 -1.74 -6.24 -1.04
CA GLY A 168 -2.17 -7.48 -1.70
C GLY A 168 -1.04 -8.47 -1.91
N ALA A 169 0.09 -8.04 -2.47
CA ALA A 169 1.24 -8.90 -2.73
C ALA A 169 1.84 -9.48 -1.44
N SER A 170 2.04 -8.65 -0.42
CA SER A 170 2.61 -9.11 0.86
C SER A 170 1.66 -10.01 1.65
N ILE A 171 0.35 -9.72 1.65
CA ILE A 171 -0.67 -10.56 2.31
C ILE A 171 -0.74 -11.94 1.64
N VAL A 172 -0.89 -11.97 0.31
CA VAL A 172 -0.96 -13.22 -0.46
C VAL A 172 0.29 -14.07 -0.23
N ALA A 173 1.48 -13.47 -0.30
CA ALA A 173 2.73 -14.19 -0.04
C ALA A 173 2.79 -14.74 1.38
N ALA A 174 2.43 -13.95 2.40
CA ALA A 174 2.42 -14.39 3.78
C ALA A 174 1.46 -15.58 4.00
N MET A 175 0.24 -15.53 3.42
CA MET A 175 -0.73 -16.60 3.50
C MET A 175 -0.24 -17.89 2.85
N LEU A 176 0.34 -17.81 1.64
CA LEU A 176 0.91 -18.96 0.94
C LEU A 176 2.10 -19.57 1.68
N LEU A 177 2.79 -18.80 2.52
CA LEU A 177 3.89 -19.23 3.36
C LEU A 177 3.46 -19.69 4.76
N GLY A 178 2.16 -19.79 5.01
CA GLY A 178 1.60 -20.36 6.23
C GLY A 178 1.13 -19.36 7.29
N ALA A 179 1.11 -18.06 7.02
CA ALA A 179 0.49 -17.10 7.92
C ALA A 179 -1.04 -17.20 7.88
N ASP A 180 -1.69 -16.99 9.03
CA ASP A 180 -3.13 -16.75 9.04
C ASP A 180 -3.47 -15.38 8.42
N LYS A 181 -4.74 -15.16 8.08
CA LYS A 181 -5.20 -13.94 7.42
C LYS A 181 -4.89 -12.66 8.22
N ARG A 182 -5.00 -12.74 9.54
CA ARG A 182 -4.74 -11.62 10.45
C ARG A 182 -3.24 -11.31 10.54
N ALA A 183 -2.41 -12.32 10.79
CA ALA A 183 -0.96 -12.14 10.86
C ALA A 183 -0.38 -11.66 9.52
N ALA A 184 -0.88 -12.17 8.38
CA ALA A 184 -0.51 -11.71 7.06
C ALA A 184 -0.83 -10.21 6.85
N ALA A 185 -2.04 -9.78 7.21
CA ALA A 185 -2.45 -8.39 7.11
C ALA A 185 -1.64 -7.48 8.08
N GLU A 186 -1.45 -7.91 9.33
CA GLU A 186 -0.69 -7.14 10.32
C GLU A 186 0.77 -7.00 9.90
N PHE A 187 1.41 -8.05 9.38
CA PHE A 187 2.77 -7.96 8.85
C PHE A 187 2.87 -6.98 7.67
N SER A 188 1.89 -7.03 6.75
CA SER A 188 1.82 -6.07 5.64
C SER A 188 1.82 -4.61 6.14
N PHE A 189 1.13 -4.31 7.25
CA PHE A 189 1.12 -2.98 7.84
C PHE A 189 2.49 -2.57 8.38
N PHE A 190 3.18 -3.46 9.09
CA PHE A 190 4.53 -3.17 9.59
C PHE A 190 5.54 -2.99 8.46
N LEU A 191 5.45 -3.80 7.41
CA LEU A 191 6.30 -3.68 6.24
C LEU A 191 6.03 -2.38 5.44
N ALA A 192 4.81 -1.84 5.52
CA ALA A 192 4.48 -0.55 4.91
C ALA A 192 5.35 0.58 5.45
N ILE A 193 5.66 0.58 6.75
CA ILE A 193 6.37 1.68 7.41
C ILE A 193 7.72 1.96 6.72
N PRO A 194 8.69 1.04 6.69
CA PRO A 194 9.97 1.31 6.04
C PRO A 194 9.84 1.46 4.53
N THR A 195 8.94 0.71 3.89
CA THR A 195 8.78 0.75 2.42
C THR A 195 8.32 2.12 1.93
N MET A 196 7.31 2.68 2.58
CA MET A 196 6.72 3.95 2.14
C MET A 196 7.51 5.15 2.64
N ILE A 197 8.10 5.09 3.83
CA ILE A 197 9.04 6.12 4.28
C ILE A 197 10.24 6.15 3.32
N GLY A 198 10.78 4.99 2.94
CA GLY A 198 11.87 4.91 1.98
C GLY A 198 11.50 5.48 0.60
N ALA A 199 10.33 5.14 0.08
CA ALA A 199 9.81 5.68 -1.17
C ALA A 199 9.60 7.20 -1.10
N PHE A 200 9.02 7.70 0.01
CA PHE A 200 8.84 9.12 0.24
C PHE A 200 10.18 9.88 0.30
N VAL A 201 11.13 9.41 1.08
CA VAL A 201 12.45 10.05 1.20
C VAL A 201 13.16 10.09 -0.16
N TYR A 202 13.07 9.01 -0.93
CA TYR A 202 13.63 8.95 -2.28
C TYR A 202 12.96 9.94 -3.23
N ASP A 203 11.62 10.01 -3.22
CA ASP A 203 10.86 10.92 -4.08
C ASP A 203 11.08 12.39 -3.69
N LEU A 204 11.11 12.69 -2.39
CA LEU A 204 11.43 14.01 -1.85
C LEU A 204 12.84 14.47 -2.27
N TYR A 205 13.83 13.57 -2.15
CA TYR A 205 15.20 13.89 -2.56
C TYR A 205 15.29 14.21 -4.07
N LYS A 206 14.58 13.41 -4.89
CA LYS A 206 14.60 13.55 -6.35
C LYS A 206 13.88 14.81 -6.84
N ASN A 207 12.74 15.16 -6.22
CA ASN A 207 11.86 16.24 -6.65
C ASN A 207 11.95 17.50 -5.76
N ARG A 208 13.00 17.63 -4.94
CA ARG A 208 13.14 18.73 -3.97
C ARG A 208 13.10 20.14 -4.58
N ALA A 209 13.46 20.28 -5.86
CA ALA A 209 13.46 21.56 -6.57
C ALA A 209 12.04 22.01 -7.00
N ASP A 210 11.10 21.08 -7.11
CA ASP A 210 9.74 21.34 -7.61
C ASP A 210 8.73 21.57 -6.45
N MET A 211 9.19 21.47 -5.21
CA MET A 211 8.31 21.67 -4.04
C MET A 211 8.15 23.15 -3.74
N THR A 212 6.95 23.66 -3.95
CA THR A 212 6.54 25.01 -3.53
C THR A 212 5.60 24.92 -2.32
N THR A 213 5.61 25.96 -1.48
CA THR A 213 4.73 26.07 -0.31
C THR A 213 3.34 26.57 -0.65
N ASP A 214 3.09 26.94 -1.91
CA ASP A 214 1.86 27.61 -2.35
C ASP A 214 0.58 26.80 -2.14
N HIS A 215 0.70 25.47 -2.05
CA HIS A 215 -0.43 24.55 -1.88
C HIS A 215 -0.42 23.81 -0.52
N ALA A 216 0.32 24.30 0.48
CA ALA A 216 0.44 23.65 1.78
C ALA A 216 -0.92 23.36 2.46
N GLY A 217 -1.90 24.26 2.30
CA GLY A 217 -3.26 24.08 2.85
C GLY A 217 -3.99 22.89 2.20
N ILE A 218 -3.86 22.71 0.89
CA ILE A 218 -4.50 21.60 0.14
C ILE A 218 -3.84 20.27 0.55
N ILE A 219 -2.52 20.26 0.68
CA ILE A 219 -1.76 19.09 1.13
C ILE A 219 -2.17 18.71 2.56
N ALA A 220 -2.26 19.69 3.46
CA ALA A 220 -2.68 19.44 4.84
C ALA A 220 -4.09 18.83 4.92
N ILE A 221 -5.05 19.30 4.11
CA ILE A 221 -6.40 18.74 4.03
C ILE A 221 -6.32 17.26 3.62
N GLY A 222 -5.68 16.95 2.50
CA GLY A 222 -5.58 15.58 2.00
C GLY A 222 -4.87 14.65 2.97
N PHE A 223 -3.78 15.12 3.59
CA PHE A 223 -3.01 14.38 4.60
C PHE A 223 -3.85 14.04 5.83
N VAL A 224 -4.55 15.01 6.41
CA VAL A 224 -5.39 14.78 7.60
C VAL A 224 -6.56 13.85 7.27
N VAL A 225 -7.20 14.03 6.12
CA VAL A 225 -8.30 13.17 5.67
C VAL A 225 -7.80 11.73 5.45
N SER A 226 -6.66 11.56 4.78
CA SER A 226 -6.03 10.24 4.60
C SER A 226 -5.71 9.58 5.94
N PHE A 227 -5.09 10.31 6.87
CA PHE A 227 -4.78 9.84 8.22
C PHE A 227 -6.01 9.35 8.97
N VAL A 228 -7.06 10.17 9.05
CA VAL A 228 -8.29 9.84 9.78
C VAL A 228 -9.01 8.65 9.15
N THR A 229 -9.13 8.64 7.82
CA THR A 229 -9.75 7.55 7.08
C THR A 229 -8.98 6.25 7.26
N ALA A 230 -7.65 6.29 7.18
CA ALA A 230 -6.80 5.12 7.39
C ALA A 230 -6.93 4.54 8.82
N ILE A 231 -7.05 5.38 9.86
CA ILE A 231 -7.30 4.91 11.23
C ILE A 231 -8.61 4.08 11.31
N ILE A 232 -9.68 4.60 10.72
CA ILE A 232 -10.98 3.92 10.72
C ILE A 232 -10.88 2.59 9.98
N VAL A 233 -10.29 2.60 8.79
CA VAL A 233 -10.15 1.42 7.93
C VAL A 233 -9.30 0.35 8.60
N VAL A 234 -8.11 0.68 9.10
CA VAL A 234 -7.20 -0.30 9.71
C VAL A 234 -7.82 -0.96 10.93
N LYS A 235 -8.51 -0.19 11.79
CA LYS A 235 -9.19 -0.75 12.98
C LYS A 235 -10.30 -1.74 12.63
N THR A 236 -11.02 -1.51 11.53
CA THR A 236 -12.12 -2.37 11.10
C THR A 236 -11.66 -3.53 10.23
N PHE A 237 -10.66 -3.33 9.41
CA PHE A 237 -10.16 -4.29 8.41
C PHE A 237 -9.69 -5.61 9.03
N LEU A 238 -8.85 -5.58 10.08
CA LEU A 238 -8.35 -6.81 10.70
C LEU A 238 -9.49 -7.67 11.24
N SER A 239 -10.47 -7.06 11.90
CA SER A 239 -11.65 -7.78 12.39
C SER A 239 -12.49 -8.35 11.25
N TYR A 240 -12.60 -7.62 10.14
CA TYR A 240 -13.33 -8.05 8.96
C TYR A 240 -12.69 -9.26 8.29
N VAL A 241 -11.37 -9.18 7.95
CA VAL A 241 -10.69 -10.25 7.21
C VAL A 241 -10.59 -11.56 7.99
N THR A 242 -10.50 -11.48 9.31
CA THR A 242 -10.50 -12.66 10.18
C THR A 242 -11.81 -13.45 10.06
N ARG A 243 -12.93 -12.78 9.81
CA ARG A 243 -14.26 -13.39 9.75
C ARG A 243 -14.72 -13.71 8.32
N HIS A 244 -14.41 -12.85 7.35
CA HIS A 244 -15.00 -12.87 6.01
C HIS A 244 -13.96 -13.10 4.89
N GLY A 245 -12.66 -13.11 5.22
CA GLY A 245 -11.59 -13.24 4.22
C GLY A 245 -11.44 -12.03 3.32
N PHE A 246 -10.85 -12.26 2.15
CA PHE A 246 -10.48 -11.20 1.21
C PHE A 246 -11.37 -11.13 -0.04
N THR A 247 -12.37 -11.99 -0.15
CA THR A 247 -13.25 -12.13 -1.33
C THR A 247 -13.87 -10.79 -1.76
N LEU A 248 -14.35 -9.95 -0.82
CA LEU A 248 -14.92 -8.63 -1.13
C LEU A 248 -13.92 -7.72 -1.87
N PHE A 249 -12.69 -7.66 -1.36
CA PHE A 249 -11.62 -6.81 -1.94
C PHE A 249 -11.16 -7.32 -3.31
N ALA A 250 -11.16 -8.63 -3.48
CA ALA A 250 -10.82 -9.25 -4.74
C ALA A 250 -11.86 -8.93 -5.83
N TRP A 251 -13.14 -9.05 -5.54
CA TRP A 251 -14.21 -8.64 -6.46
C TRP A 251 -14.19 -7.15 -6.76
N TRP A 252 -13.95 -6.32 -5.74
CA TRP A 252 -13.79 -4.87 -5.95
C TRP A 252 -12.71 -4.57 -6.99
N ARG A 253 -11.55 -5.21 -6.91
CA ARG A 253 -10.46 -5.06 -7.89
C ARG A 253 -10.89 -5.46 -9.29
N VAL A 254 -11.56 -6.62 -9.44
CA VAL A 254 -12.03 -7.10 -10.74
C VAL A 254 -13.04 -6.12 -11.34
N ILE A 255 -13.99 -5.64 -10.55
CA ILE A 255 -15.01 -4.69 -11.00
C ILE A 255 -14.36 -3.37 -11.43
N VAL A 256 -13.53 -2.76 -10.58
CA VAL A 256 -12.87 -1.48 -10.89
C VAL A 256 -11.95 -1.61 -12.11
N GLY A 257 -11.15 -2.69 -12.19
CA GLY A 257 -10.28 -2.93 -13.33
C GLY A 257 -11.07 -3.14 -14.64
N THR A 258 -12.17 -3.87 -14.60
CA THR A 258 -13.03 -4.10 -15.77
C THR A 258 -13.72 -2.80 -16.22
N LEU A 259 -14.30 -2.05 -15.30
CA LEU A 259 -14.92 -0.76 -15.61
C LEU A 259 -13.90 0.23 -16.18
N GLY A 260 -12.68 0.24 -15.62
CA GLY A 260 -11.59 1.05 -16.11
C GLY A 260 -11.19 0.68 -17.55
N LEU A 261 -11.08 -0.63 -17.88
CA LEU A 261 -10.80 -1.08 -19.27
C LEU A 261 -11.90 -0.65 -20.22
N ILE A 262 -13.18 -0.77 -19.84
CA ILE A 262 -14.32 -0.34 -20.66
C ILE A 262 -14.23 1.17 -20.90
N ALA A 263 -13.99 1.97 -19.88
CA ALA A 263 -13.85 3.42 -20.01
C ALA A 263 -12.70 3.80 -20.95
N LEU A 264 -11.53 3.16 -20.80
CA LEU A 264 -10.37 3.38 -21.68
C LEU A 264 -10.65 3.00 -23.13
N ALA A 265 -11.36 1.88 -23.37
CA ALA A 265 -11.76 1.47 -24.70
C ALA A 265 -12.76 2.42 -25.37
N MET A 266 -13.57 3.15 -24.55
CA MET A 266 -14.49 4.19 -25.02
C MET A 266 -13.80 5.56 -25.19
N GLY A 267 -12.47 5.66 -25.01
CA GLY A 267 -11.71 6.90 -25.18
C GLY A 267 -11.78 7.89 -24.01
N ARG A 268 -12.15 7.41 -22.84
CA ARG A 268 -12.24 8.20 -21.61
C ARG A 268 -11.02 8.00 -20.68
#